data_85ad3124d95de6381def153e9ba95bc7
#
_entry.id   85ad3124d95de6381def153e9ba95bc7
#
_cell.length_a   1.000
_cell.length_b   1.000
_cell.length_c   1.000
_cell.angle_alpha   90.00
_cell.angle_beta   90.00
_cell.angle_gamma   90.00
#
_symmetry.space_group_name_H-M   'P 1'
#
loop_
_entity.id
_entity.type
_entity.pdbx_description
1 polymer ?
#
loop_
_entity_poly.entity_id
_entity_poly.type
_entity_poly.pdbx_seq_one_letter_code
_entity_poly.pdbx_strand_id
1 'polypeptide(L)'
;PLRLVGSEMCIRDRLKWVVMLAPLGLVFFLSARIHALKASTAQAVFWIYAALMGVSFAVILIQFTGASVARVFFITAGTFAAMSIWGYTTKKDLTGMGSFLFMGLIGIIIASVVNIFVGSSALQFGISVIGVLVFVGLTAYDTQNIKNEYAGHLDDETQGKLAISGALRLYLDFINLFIMLLQLFGDRR
;
A
#
# COMPACT_ATOMS: atom_id res chain seq x y z
N PRO A 1 18.87 -10.57 37.85
CA PRO A 1 18.62 -9.58 36.81
C PRO A 1 18.58 -10.15 35.37
N LEU A 2 19.08 -11.35 35.13
CA LEU A 2 19.14 -12.00 33.79
C LEU A 2 17.79 -12.49 33.25
N ARG A 3 16.77 -12.69 34.09
CA ARG A 3 15.43 -13.15 33.62
C ARG A 3 14.59 -12.06 32.99
N LEU A 4 14.81 -10.79 33.29
CA LEU A 4 14.04 -9.66 32.70
C LEU A 4 14.47 -9.34 31.27
N VAL A 5 15.75 -9.52 30.94
CA VAL A 5 16.30 -9.24 29.61
C VAL A 5 15.77 -10.22 28.57
N GLY A 6 15.55 -11.48 28.92
CA GLY A 6 14.99 -12.50 27.99
C GLY A 6 13.52 -12.29 27.69
N SER A 7 12.72 -11.81 28.67
CA SER A 7 11.30 -11.55 28.47
C SER A 7 11.06 -10.30 27.61
N GLU A 8 11.86 -9.27 27.77
CA GLU A 8 11.76 -8.05 26.95
C GLU A 8 12.16 -8.30 25.49
N MET A 9 13.16 -9.14 25.25
CA MET A 9 13.57 -9.51 23.90
C MET A 9 12.50 -10.34 23.17
N CYS A 10 11.86 -11.29 23.86
CA CYS A 10 10.75 -12.09 23.32
C CYS A 10 9.50 -11.25 23.06
N ILE A 11 9.18 -10.29 23.93
CA ILE A 11 8.04 -9.38 23.74
C ILE A 11 8.31 -8.44 22.57
N ARG A 12 9.53 -7.92 22.42
CA ARG A 12 9.94 -7.02 21.34
C ARG A 12 9.91 -7.72 19.98
N ASP A 13 10.32 -8.99 19.91
CA ASP A 13 10.27 -9.78 18.67
C ASP A 13 8.83 -10.15 18.29
N ARG A 14 8.00 -10.53 19.25
CA ARG A 14 6.56 -10.76 19.00
C ARG A 14 5.84 -9.50 18.56
N LEU A 15 6.17 -8.35 19.18
CA LEU A 15 5.58 -7.07 18.84
C LEU A 15 5.94 -6.64 17.42
N LYS A 16 7.16 -6.88 16.95
CA LYS A 16 7.57 -6.65 15.55
C LYS A 16 6.65 -7.40 14.58
N TRP A 17 6.43 -8.69 14.79
CA TRP A 17 5.58 -9.50 13.92
C TRP A 17 4.13 -9.04 13.96
N VAL A 18 3.61 -8.66 15.12
CA VAL A 18 2.25 -8.12 15.24
C VAL A 18 2.13 -6.80 14.48
N VAL A 19 3.06 -5.86 14.66
CA VAL A 19 3.05 -4.56 13.97
C VAL A 19 3.19 -4.73 12.46
N MET A 20 3.96 -5.73 11.98
CA MET A 20 4.10 -6.00 10.54
C MET A 20 2.89 -6.71 9.94
N LEU A 21 2.27 -7.64 10.68
CA LEU A 21 1.19 -8.48 10.14
C LEU A 21 -0.21 -7.89 10.39
N ALA A 22 -0.39 -7.08 11.44
CA ALA A 22 -1.69 -6.50 11.77
C ALA A 22 -2.28 -5.64 10.63
N PRO A 23 -1.51 -4.77 9.93
CA PRO A 23 -2.04 -4.02 8.80
C PRO A 23 -2.49 -4.92 7.65
N LEU A 24 -1.73 -6.00 7.36
CA LEU A 24 -2.12 -6.98 6.34
C LEU A 24 -3.42 -7.68 6.71
N GLY A 25 -3.55 -8.14 7.95
CA GLY A 25 -4.79 -8.77 8.44
C GLY A 25 -5.98 -7.82 8.37
N LEU A 26 -5.80 -6.54 8.73
CA LEU A 26 -6.86 -5.53 8.68
C LEU A 26 -7.28 -5.18 7.26
N VAL A 27 -6.34 -5.09 6.31
CA VAL A 27 -6.70 -4.80 4.91
C VAL A 27 -7.47 -5.95 4.30
N PHE A 28 -7.07 -7.20 4.55
CA PHE A 28 -7.83 -8.37 4.10
C PHE A 28 -9.21 -8.45 4.75
N PHE A 29 -9.30 -8.19 6.05
CA PHE A 29 -10.58 -8.15 6.76
C PHE A 29 -11.51 -7.07 6.19
N LEU A 30 -10.99 -5.85 6.00
CA LEU A 30 -11.77 -4.74 5.46
C LEU A 30 -12.21 -5.02 4.03
N SER A 31 -11.32 -5.48 3.16
CA SER A 31 -11.64 -5.82 1.78
C SER A 31 -12.69 -6.93 1.66
N ALA A 32 -12.59 -7.97 2.51
CA ALA A 32 -13.54 -9.09 2.48
C ALA A 32 -14.91 -8.76 3.10
N ARG A 33 -14.96 -7.84 4.06
CA ARG A 33 -16.16 -7.55 4.87
C ARG A 33 -16.79 -6.19 4.61
N ILE A 34 -16.24 -5.38 3.71
CA ILE A 34 -16.69 -3.99 3.49
C ILE A 34 -18.18 -3.91 3.12
N HIS A 35 -18.68 -4.87 2.34
CA HIS A 35 -20.09 -4.91 1.95
C HIS A 35 -21.02 -5.33 3.09
N ALA A 36 -20.51 -6.07 4.08
CA ALA A 36 -21.28 -6.52 5.25
C ALA A 36 -21.24 -5.52 6.41
N LEU A 37 -20.27 -4.60 6.42
CA LEU A 37 -20.12 -3.58 7.47
C LEU A 37 -20.97 -2.35 7.17
N LYS A 38 -21.40 -1.64 8.20
CA LYS A 38 -21.96 -0.28 8.05
C LYS A 38 -20.83 0.69 7.64
N ALA A 39 -21.15 1.71 6.85
CA ALA A 39 -20.17 2.69 6.38
C ALA A 39 -19.36 3.34 7.53
N SER A 40 -20.02 3.68 8.65
CA SER A 40 -19.35 4.22 9.83
C SER A 40 -18.33 3.26 10.47
N THR A 41 -18.65 1.97 10.52
CA THR A 41 -17.75 0.92 11.04
C THR A 41 -16.56 0.72 10.08
N ALA A 42 -16.81 0.67 8.78
CA ALA A 42 -15.77 0.56 7.77
C ALA A 42 -14.80 1.76 7.84
N GLN A 43 -15.32 2.97 8.04
CA GLN A 43 -14.53 4.18 8.22
C GLN A 43 -13.66 4.12 9.49
N ALA A 44 -14.20 3.66 10.62
CA ALA A 44 -13.42 3.52 11.85
C ALA A 44 -12.28 2.49 11.67
N VAL A 45 -12.55 1.35 11.04
CA VAL A 45 -11.53 0.33 10.74
C VAL A 45 -10.45 0.88 9.80
N PHE A 46 -10.84 1.67 8.81
CA PHE A 46 -9.90 2.34 7.91
C PHE A 46 -8.94 3.28 8.66
N TRP A 47 -9.45 4.09 9.60
CA TRP A 47 -8.59 4.97 10.40
C TRP A 47 -7.65 4.20 11.32
N ILE A 48 -8.11 3.10 11.94
CA ILE A 48 -7.26 2.22 12.75
C ILE A 48 -6.17 1.61 11.87
N TYR A 49 -6.53 1.14 10.68
CA TYR A 49 -5.57 0.62 9.71
C TYR A 49 -4.52 1.66 9.31
N ALA A 50 -4.94 2.88 8.97
CA ALA A 50 -4.04 3.97 8.59
C ALA A 50 -3.07 4.33 9.73
N ALA A 51 -3.53 4.34 10.98
CA ALA A 51 -2.70 4.59 12.15
C ALA A 51 -1.66 3.47 12.37
N LEU A 52 -2.05 2.21 12.28
CA LEU A 52 -1.15 1.07 12.39
C LEU A 52 -0.10 1.04 11.27
N MET A 53 -0.52 1.37 10.06
CA MET A 53 0.40 1.54 8.93
C MET A 53 1.41 2.66 9.20
N GLY A 54 0.98 3.80 9.73
CA GLY A 54 1.87 4.91 10.09
C GLY A 54 2.94 4.49 11.09
N VAL A 55 2.59 3.71 12.12
CA VAL A 55 3.55 3.16 13.08
C VAL A 55 4.52 2.18 12.41
N SER A 56 4.03 1.30 11.57
CA SER A 56 4.88 0.34 10.81
C SER A 56 5.85 1.08 9.88
N PHE A 57 5.39 2.15 9.24
CA PHE A 57 6.20 3.01 8.39
C PHE A 57 7.31 3.74 9.13
N ALA A 58 7.05 4.21 10.35
CA ALA A 58 8.05 4.91 11.14
C ALA A 58 9.33 4.08 11.29
N VAL A 59 9.21 2.75 11.45
CA VAL A 59 10.35 1.83 11.54
C VAL A 59 11.17 1.80 10.24
N ILE A 60 10.50 1.89 9.09
CA ILE A 60 11.17 1.92 7.77
C ILE A 60 11.85 3.27 7.57
N LEU A 61 11.15 4.37 7.88
CA LEU A 61 11.64 5.73 7.66
C LEU A 61 12.89 6.07 8.48
N ILE A 62 13.04 5.48 9.67
CA ILE A 62 14.24 5.66 10.51
C ILE A 62 15.52 5.17 9.80
N GLN A 63 15.42 4.22 8.86
CA GLN A 63 16.56 3.70 8.12
C GLN A 63 17.06 4.64 7.01
N PHE A 64 16.31 5.69 6.69
CA PHE A 64 16.61 6.63 5.62
C PHE A 64 16.83 8.03 6.17
N THR A 65 17.56 8.87 5.42
CA THR A 65 17.76 10.28 5.79
C THR A 65 16.47 11.07 5.60
N GLY A 66 16.16 12.00 6.48
CA GLY A 66 14.93 12.81 6.41
C GLY A 66 14.81 13.59 5.11
N ALA A 67 15.92 14.12 4.59
CA ALA A 67 15.94 14.83 3.30
C ALA A 67 15.58 13.91 2.12
N SER A 68 16.07 12.67 2.14
CA SER A 68 15.76 11.65 1.14
C SER A 68 14.30 11.24 1.18
N VAL A 69 13.76 11.01 2.39
CA VAL A 69 12.34 10.68 2.60
C VAL A 69 11.44 11.79 2.03
N ALA A 70 11.74 13.06 2.35
CA ALA A 70 10.97 14.19 1.82
C ALA A 70 11.04 14.29 0.29
N ARG A 71 12.23 14.15 -0.30
CA ARG A 71 12.41 14.16 -1.75
C ARG A 71 11.58 13.08 -2.43
N VAL A 72 11.70 11.84 -1.95
CA VAL A 72 10.97 10.70 -2.51
C VAL A 72 9.46 10.86 -2.32
N PHE A 73 9.02 11.41 -1.19
CA PHE A 73 7.60 11.69 -0.95
C PHE A 73 7.03 12.63 -2.01
N PHE A 74 7.70 13.74 -2.33
CA PHE A 74 7.23 14.67 -3.36
C PHE A 74 7.25 14.07 -4.76
N ILE A 75 8.25 13.23 -5.10
CA ILE A 75 8.29 12.49 -6.36
C ILE A 75 7.10 11.53 -6.44
N THR A 76 6.84 10.78 -5.36
CA THR A 76 5.71 9.86 -5.29
C THR A 76 4.39 10.60 -5.44
N ALA A 77 4.21 11.69 -4.70
CA ALA A 77 2.98 12.49 -4.74
C ALA A 77 2.73 13.06 -6.15
N GLY A 78 3.76 13.58 -6.81
CA GLY A 78 3.67 14.09 -8.17
C GLY A 78 3.32 12.99 -9.18
N THR A 79 3.98 11.84 -9.10
CA THR A 79 3.71 10.68 -9.98
C THR A 79 2.30 10.15 -9.76
N PHE A 80 1.90 9.98 -8.51
CA PHE A 80 0.57 9.52 -8.12
C PHE A 80 -0.52 10.47 -8.62
N ALA A 81 -0.36 11.78 -8.40
CA ALA A 81 -1.32 12.79 -8.87
C ALA A 81 -1.45 12.79 -10.40
N ALA A 82 -0.33 12.74 -11.12
CA ALA A 82 -0.33 12.69 -12.59
C ALA A 82 -1.07 11.46 -13.12
N MET A 83 -0.81 10.28 -12.54
CA MET A 83 -1.44 9.02 -12.95
C MET A 83 -2.92 8.95 -12.55
N SER A 84 -3.29 9.51 -11.41
CA SER A 84 -4.70 9.64 -11.01
C SER A 84 -5.46 10.56 -11.96
N ILE A 85 -4.92 11.70 -12.33
CA ILE A 85 -5.53 12.62 -13.30
C ILE A 85 -5.67 11.92 -14.67
N TRP A 86 -4.63 11.22 -15.11
CA TRP A 86 -4.69 10.49 -16.37
C TRP A 86 -5.72 9.36 -16.32
N GLY A 87 -5.78 8.54 -15.26
CA GLY A 87 -6.77 7.49 -15.07
C GLY A 87 -8.21 8.03 -15.04
N TYR A 88 -8.41 9.21 -14.42
CA TYR A 88 -9.72 9.86 -14.37
C TYR A 88 -10.16 10.42 -15.72
N THR A 89 -9.25 10.97 -16.52
CA THR A 89 -9.55 11.67 -17.77
C THR A 89 -9.50 10.79 -19.02
N THR A 90 -8.75 9.67 -18.97
CA THR A 90 -8.60 8.78 -20.13
C THR A 90 -9.94 8.18 -20.58
N LYS A 91 -10.12 8.11 -21.89
CA LYS A 91 -11.28 7.43 -22.52
C LYS A 91 -10.99 5.96 -22.84
N LYS A 92 -9.72 5.53 -22.67
CA LYS A 92 -9.35 4.12 -22.90
C LYS A 92 -9.83 3.28 -21.73
N ASP A 93 -10.43 2.14 -22.02
CA ASP A 93 -10.77 1.14 -21.02
C ASP A 93 -9.47 0.47 -20.50
N LEU A 94 -9.20 0.64 -19.21
CA LEU A 94 -8.02 0.09 -18.55
C LEU A 94 -8.25 -1.31 -17.95
N THR A 95 -9.43 -1.91 -18.11
CA THR A 95 -9.80 -3.21 -17.53
C THR A 95 -8.83 -4.31 -17.92
N GLY A 96 -8.46 -4.39 -19.20
CA GLY A 96 -7.47 -5.37 -19.68
C GLY A 96 -6.08 -5.15 -19.09
N MET A 97 -5.67 -3.90 -18.91
CA MET A 97 -4.42 -3.54 -18.27
C MET A 97 -4.43 -3.89 -16.77
N GLY A 98 -5.58 -3.71 -16.12
CA GLY A 98 -5.75 -4.07 -14.70
C GLY A 98 -5.45 -5.53 -14.42
N SER A 99 -5.94 -6.45 -15.24
CA SER A 99 -5.65 -7.89 -15.09
C SER A 99 -4.15 -8.20 -15.23
N PHE A 100 -3.48 -7.56 -16.18
CA PHE A 100 -2.03 -7.70 -16.36
C PHE A 100 -1.24 -7.15 -15.18
N LEU A 101 -1.62 -5.97 -14.66
CA LEU A 101 -0.99 -5.35 -13.50
C LEU A 101 -1.21 -6.17 -12.23
N PHE A 102 -2.37 -6.79 -12.08
CA PHE A 102 -2.67 -7.69 -10.96
C PHE A 102 -1.76 -8.94 -10.98
N MET A 103 -1.52 -9.52 -12.16
CA MET A 103 -0.53 -10.60 -12.29
C MET A 103 0.89 -10.12 -11.93
N GLY A 104 1.25 -8.92 -12.36
CA GLY A 104 2.51 -8.28 -11.98
C GLY A 104 2.64 -8.10 -10.47
N LEU A 105 1.59 -7.66 -9.80
CA LEU A 105 1.53 -7.52 -8.35
C LEU A 105 1.77 -8.85 -7.63
N ILE A 106 1.09 -9.92 -8.07
CA ILE A 106 1.31 -11.28 -7.52
C ILE A 106 2.77 -11.70 -7.73
N GLY A 107 3.32 -11.45 -8.91
CA GLY A 107 4.73 -11.73 -9.22
C GLY A 107 5.70 -10.99 -8.29
N ILE A 108 5.45 -9.72 -8.00
CA ILE A 108 6.25 -8.91 -7.07
C ILE A 108 6.17 -9.48 -5.65
N ILE A 109 4.98 -9.89 -5.19
CA ILE A 109 4.80 -10.50 -3.87
C ILE A 109 5.60 -11.79 -3.75
N ILE A 110 5.51 -12.68 -4.74
CA ILE A 110 6.26 -13.93 -4.78
C ILE A 110 7.77 -13.66 -4.81
N ALA A 111 8.22 -12.75 -5.68
CA ALA A 111 9.63 -12.39 -5.78
C ALA A 111 10.16 -11.78 -4.47
N SER A 112 9.35 -10.98 -3.79
CA SER A 112 9.69 -10.39 -2.48
C SER A 112 9.85 -11.46 -1.40
N VAL A 113 8.94 -12.44 -1.35
CA VAL A 113 9.03 -13.58 -0.43
C VAL A 113 10.28 -14.41 -0.71
N VAL A 114 10.55 -14.71 -1.97
CA VAL A 114 11.78 -15.43 -2.38
C VAL A 114 13.01 -14.63 -1.97
N ASN A 115 13.01 -13.31 -2.15
CA ASN A 115 14.14 -12.47 -1.82
C ASN A 115 14.45 -12.41 -0.31
N ILE A 116 13.47 -12.64 0.56
CA ILE A 116 13.70 -12.76 2.01
C ILE A 116 14.68 -13.92 2.31
N PHE A 117 14.61 -15.00 1.55
CA PHE A 117 15.49 -16.16 1.73
C PHE A 117 16.82 -16.03 0.94
N VAL A 118 16.78 -15.40 -0.23
CA VAL A 118 17.96 -15.26 -1.10
C VAL A 118 18.85 -14.08 -0.69
N GLY A 119 18.25 -12.99 -0.19
CA GLY A 119 18.96 -11.79 0.26
C GLY A 119 19.70 -11.05 -0.87
N SER A 120 19.26 -11.19 -2.13
CA SER A 120 19.92 -10.59 -3.29
C SER A 120 19.56 -9.11 -3.47
N SER A 121 20.57 -8.24 -3.47
CA SER A 121 20.40 -6.81 -3.74
C SER A 121 19.96 -6.52 -5.18
N ALA A 122 20.45 -7.31 -6.14
CA ALA A 122 20.06 -7.20 -7.55
C ALA A 122 18.59 -7.57 -7.74
N LEU A 123 18.11 -8.63 -7.06
CA LEU A 123 16.71 -9.02 -7.08
C LEU A 123 15.84 -7.95 -6.42
N GLN A 124 16.29 -7.38 -5.29
CA GLN A 124 15.59 -6.28 -4.62
C GLN A 124 15.45 -5.05 -5.52
N PHE A 125 16.51 -4.69 -6.25
CA PHE A 125 16.45 -3.59 -7.22
C PHE A 125 15.45 -3.89 -8.34
N GLY A 126 15.49 -5.09 -8.93
CA GLY A 126 14.53 -5.52 -9.96
C GLY A 126 13.08 -5.47 -9.49
N ILE A 127 12.80 -5.98 -8.28
CA ILE A 127 11.47 -5.92 -7.63
C ILE A 127 11.01 -4.46 -7.50
N SER A 128 11.91 -3.57 -7.07
CA SER A 128 11.56 -2.16 -6.87
C SER A 128 11.25 -1.45 -8.19
N VAL A 129 12.02 -1.70 -9.25
CA VAL A 129 11.77 -1.11 -10.59
C VAL A 129 10.45 -1.60 -11.16
N ILE A 130 10.22 -2.92 -11.17
CA ILE A 130 8.96 -3.51 -11.67
C ILE A 130 7.79 -3.03 -10.78
N GLY A 131 8.00 -2.96 -9.47
CA GLY A 131 7.00 -2.48 -8.53
C GLY A 131 6.54 -1.06 -8.81
N VAL A 132 7.45 -0.14 -9.08
CA VAL A 132 7.10 1.23 -9.48
C VAL A 132 6.20 1.22 -10.72
N LEU A 133 6.55 0.47 -11.77
CA LEU A 133 5.76 0.41 -12.99
C LEU A 133 4.36 -0.17 -12.75
N VAL A 134 4.26 -1.23 -11.95
CA VAL A 134 2.99 -1.88 -11.60
C VAL A 134 2.12 -0.94 -10.79
N PHE A 135 2.64 -0.28 -9.73
CA PHE A 135 1.82 0.60 -8.88
C PHE A 135 1.46 1.92 -9.56
N VAL A 136 2.29 2.44 -10.45
CA VAL A 136 1.95 3.57 -11.32
C VAL A 136 0.76 3.21 -12.22
N GLY A 137 0.79 2.03 -12.82
CA GLY A 137 -0.33 1.54 -13.64
C GLY A 137 -1.59 1.26 -12.82
N LEU A 138 -1.46 0.63 -11.63
CA LEU A 138 -2.58 0.37 -10.72
C LEU A 138 -3.25 1.66 -10.25
N THR A 139 -2.48 2.71 -9.94
CA THR A 139 -3.04 4.02 -9.58
C THR A 139 -3.99 4.56 -10.65
N ALA A 140 -3.61 4.47 -11.92
CA ALA A 140 -4.49 4.91 -13.02
C ALA A 140 -5.72 4.00 -13.17
N TYR A 141 -5.53 2.69 -13.10
CA TYR A 141 -6.61 1.71 -13.19
C TYR A 141 -7.61 1.85 -12.04
N ASP A 142 -7.13 1.95 -10.79
CA ASP A 142 -8.00 2.09 -9.62
C ASP A 142 -8.73 3.43 -9.62
N THR A 143 -8.09 4.51 -10.07
CA THR A 143 -8.76 5.80 -10.23
C THR A 143 -9.90 5.72 -11.26
N GLN A 144 -9.69 5.04 -12.38
CA GLN A 144 -10.73 4.83 -13.37
C GLN A 144 -11.88 3.97 -12.83
N ASN A 145 -11.56 2.90 -12.11
CA ASN A 145 -12.57 2.04 -11.49
C ASN A 145 -13.43 2.79 -10.48
N ILE A 146 -12.81 3.57 -9.59
CA ILE A 146 -13.52 4.39 -8.61
C ILE A 146 -14.47 5.35 -9.31
N LYS A 147 -14.03 6.02 -10.38
CA LYS A 147 -14.88 6.89 -11.18
C LYS A 147 -16.08 6.14 -11.75
N ASN A 148 -15.87 4.94 -12.28
CA ASN A 148 -16.94 4.14 -12.90
C ASN A 148 -17.91 3.58 -11.86
N GLU A 149 -17.41 3.14 -10.69
CA GLU A 149 -18.22 2.67 -9.56
C GLU A 149 -19.13 3.78 -9.01
N TYR A 150 -18.66 5.05 -9.03
CA TYR A 150 -19.42 6.22 -8.55
C TYR A 150 -20.43 6.78 -9.56
N ALA A 151 -20.41 6.33 -10.82
CA ALA A 151 -21.30 6.83 -11.88
C ALA A 151 -22.75 6.33 -11.76
N GLY A 152 -23.07 5.43 -10.83
CA GLY A 152 -24.42 4.89 -10.58
C GLY A 152 -25.22 5.72 -9.58
N HIS A 153 -26.56 5.67 -9.67
CA HIS A 153 -27.46 6.18 -8.65
C HIS A 153 -27.56 5.16 -7.50
N LEU A 154 -26.69 5.31 -6.50
CA LEU A 154 -26.60 4.43 -5.35
C LEU A 154 -27.09 5.15 -4.10
N ASP A 155 -27.58 4.38 -3.11
CA ASP A 155 -27.94 4.91 -1.80
C ASP A 155 -26.70 5.43 -1.03
N ASP A 156 -26.89 6.37 -0.12
CA ASP A 156 -25.83 7.04 0.63
C ASP A 156 -24.91 6.07 1.39
N GLU A 157 -25.47 4.97 1.90
CA GLU A 157 -24.68 3.96 2.61
C GLU A 157 -23.75 3.20 1.67
N THR A 158 -24.23 2.82 0.49
CA THR A 158 -23.43 2.14 -0.52
C THR A 158 -22.36 3.08 -1.08
N GLN A 159 -22.69 4.35 -1.34
CA GLN A 159 -21.70 5.35 -1.77
C GLN A 159 -20.59 5.52 -0.71
N GLY A 160 -20.96 5.58 0.58
CA GLY A 160 -19.99 5.67 1.67
C GLY A 160 -19.03 4.46 1.69
N LYS A 161 -19.53 3.25 1.50
CA LYS A 161 -18.70 2.03 1.44
C LYS A 161 -17.77 2.03 0.23
N LEU A 162 -18.26 2.45 -0.95
CA LEU A 162 -17.45 2.57 -2.16
C LEU A 162 -16.35 3.62 -2.01
N ALA A 163 -16.64 4.76 -1.37
CA ALA A 163 -15.66 5.79 -1.08
C ALA A 163 -14.53 5.27 -0.20
N ILE A 164 -14.86 4.53 0.87
CA ILE A 164 -13.87 3.92 1.77
C ILE A 164 -13.05 2.86 1.05
N SER A 165 -13.68 2.01 0.25
CA SER A 165 -12.98 1.00 -0.56
C SER A 165 -12.02 1.63 -1.57
N GLY A 166 -12.48 2.67 -2.26
CA GLY A 166 -11.67 3.42 -3.22
C GLY A 166 -10.49 4.12 -2.54
N ALA A 167 -10.73 4.78 -1.41
CA ALA A 167 -9.69 5.41 -0.61
C ALA A 167 -8.65 4.39 -0.13
N LEU A 168 -9.07 3.20 0.29
CA LEU A 168 -8.18 2.13 0.71
C LEU A 168 -7.28 1.66 -0.44
N ARG A 169 -7.85 1.44 -1.64
CA ARG A 169 -7.10 1.03 -2.84
C ARG A 169 -6.03 2.07 -3.19
N LEU A 170 -6.41 3.33 -3.33
CA LEU A 170 -5.48 4.42 -3.66
C LEU A 170 -4.44 4.65 -2.56
N TYR A 171 -4.82 4.48 -1.30
CA TYR A 171 -3.87 4.55 -0.19
C TYR A 171 -2.81 3.46 -0.30
N LEU A 172 -3.21 2.23 -0.59
CA LEU A 172 -2.28 1.11 -0.78
C LEU A 172 -1.35 1.33 -1.97
N ASP A 173 -1.87 1.83 -3.09
CA ASP A 173 -1.07 2.14 -4.26
C ASP A 173 -0.02 3.21 -3.95
N PHE A 174 -0.43 4.29 -3.28
CA PHE A 174 0.48 5.37 -2.88
C PHE A 174 1.60 4.87 -1.97
N ILE A 175 1.24 4.12 -0.94
CA ILE A 175 2.19 3.62 0.05
C ILE A 175 3.19 2.64 -0.58
N ASN A 176 2.72 1.72 -1.41
CA ASN A 176 3.59 0.76 -2.09
C ASN A 176 4.50 1.46 -3.11
N LEU A 177 3.97 2.41 -3.87
CA LEU A 177 4.76 3.24 -4.79
C LEU A 177 5.85 4.01 -4.04
N PHE A 178 5.50 4.61 -2.91
CA PHE A 178 6.44 5.33 -2.06
C PHE A 178 7.56 4.44 -1.53
N ILE A 179 7.22 3.22 -1.03
CA ILE A 179 8.23 2.26 -0.56
C ILE A 179 9.18 1.87 -1.69
N MET A 180 8.64 1.53 -2.87
CA MET A 180 9.45 1.11 -4.00
C MET A 180 10.39 2.22 -4.47
N LEU A 181 9.89 3.46 -4.55
CA LEU A 181 10.70 4.62 -4.89
C LEU A 181 11.74 4.96 -3.80
N LEU A 182 11.38 4.77 -2.51
CA LEU A 182 12.31 4.97 -1.41
C LEU A 182 13.45 3.93 -1.42
N GLN A 183 13.17 2.71 -1.83
CA GLN A 183 14.18 1.66 -2.00
C GLN A 183 15.12 1.94 -3.17
N LEU A 184 14.63 2.60 -4.25
CA LEU A 184 15.43 2.94 -5.43
C LEU A 184 16.26 4.21 -5.25
N PHE A 185 15.68 5.24 -4.65
CA PHE A 185 16.25 6.60 -4.61
C PHE A 185 16.53 7.11 -3.19
N GLY A 186 16.25 6.30 -2.19
CA GLY A 186 16.45 6.66 -0.79
C GLY A 186 17.90 6.49 -0.35
N ASP A 187 18.44 7.51 0.30
CA ASP A 187 19.75 7.45 0.94
C ASP A 187 19.60 6.80 2.32
N ARG A 188 20.17 5.62 2.50
CA ARG A 188 20.20 4.93 3.79
C ARG A 188 21.20 5.61 4.74
N ARG A 189 20.85 5.65 6.02
CA ARG A 189 21.75 6.12 7.10
C ARG A 189 22.83 5.11 7.40
#